data_e5f41215d282dfa795934243362b0c87
#
_entry.id   e5f41215d282dfa795934243362b0c87
#
_cell.length_a   1.000
_cell.length_b   1.000
_cell.length_c   1.000
_cell.angle_alpha   90.00
_cell.angle_beta   90.00
_cell.angle_gamma   90.00
#
_symmetry.space_group_name_H-M   'P 1'
#
loop_
_entity.id
_entity.type
_entity.pdbx_description
1 polymer ?
#
loop_
_entity_poly.entity_id
_entity_poly.type
_entity_poly.pdbx_seq_one_letter_code
_entity_poly.pdbx_strand_id
1 'polypeptide(L)'
;FEGIESLKAQIVDVMDDMKMEASHGNVIVMGSENFGRKGLAIDIVKAIQTMDSTFSGKVAKISGEALNKKNIPMTLQKLRNGALIVENAGGLTPITVNAITESLQNEVDYILVVFEGEKETLEPLLNGCVETKSVFDARIVIDDFSNSDLVAYAKGYARELEYSIDDMGTLALYNKIGDMQTIDHVVTVDEVIEIVDNA
;
A
#
# COMPACT_ATOMS: atom_id res chain seq x y z
N PHE A 1 -7.48 7.65 3.30
CA PHE A 1 -6.44 8.72 3.38
C PHE A 1 -6.94 10.08 2.87
N GLU A 2 -8.24 10.35 2.94
CA GLU A 2 -8.74 11.71 2.69
C GLU A 2 -8.15 12.67 3.73
N GLY A 3 -7.58 13.79 3.26
CA GLY A 3 -6.89 14.75 4.10
C GLY A 3 -5.37 14.72 4.04
N ILE A 4 -4.76 13.61 3.59
CA ILE A 4 -3.31 13.52 3.35
C ILE A 4 -3.07 13.70 1.84
N GLU A 5 -3.04 14.96 1.40
CA GLU A 5 -3.05 15.33 -0.02
C GLU A 5 -1.87 14.75 -0.82
N SER A 6 -0.67 14.65 -0.22
CA SER A 6 0.50 14.08 -0.89
C SER A 6 0.34 12.58 -1.19
N LEU A 7 -0.21 11.83 -0.27
CA LEU A 7 -0.49 10.40 -0.45
C LEU A 7 -1.66 10.18 -1.41
N LYS A 8 -2.71 11.00 -1.28
CA LYS A 8 -3.86 10.97 -2.18
C LYS A 8 -3.45 11.22 -3.63
N ALA A 9 -2.57 12.20 -3.88
CA ALA A 9 -2.06 12.47 -5.22
C ALA A 9 -1.32 11.25 -5.80
N GLN A 10 -0.41 10.62 -5.04
CA GLN A 10 0.30 9.41 -5.48
C GLN A 10 -0.68 8.27 -5.82
N ILE A 11 -1.72 8.05 -4.99
CA ILE A 11 -2.72 7.00 -5.24
C ILE A 11 -3.50 7.29 -6.52
N VAL A 12 -3.94 8.55 -6.71
CA VAL A 12 -4.69 8.94 -7.92
C VAL A 12 -3.83 8.75 -9.17
N ASP A 13 -2.59 9.19 -9.17
CA ASP A 13 -1.67 9.05 -10.30
C ASP A 13 -1.48 7.56 -10.66
N VAL A 14 -1.21 6.70 -9.67
CA VAL A 14 -1.06 5.26 -9.88
C VAL A 14 -2.35 4.65 -10.43
N MET A 15 -3.52 5.02 -9.91
CA MET A 15 -4.81 4.49 -10.37
C MET A 15 -5.19 4.97 -11.77
N ASP A 16 -4.80 6.17 -12.15
CA ASP A 16 -5.05 6.71 -13.50
C ASP A 16 -4.10 6.07 -14.52
N ASP A 17 -2.84 5.87 -14.19
CA ASP A 17 -1.89 5.13 -15.03
C ASP A 17 -2.37 3.69 -15.31
N MET A 18 -2.89 3.01 -14.29
CA MET A 18 -3.49 1.67 -14.42
C MET A 18 -4.71 1.61 -15.35
N LYS A 19 -5.49 2.70 -15.45
CA LYS A 19 -6.63 2.77 -16.38
C LYS A 19 -6.23 2.96 -17.83
N MET A 20 -5.11 3.64 -18.08
CA MET A 20 -4.68 4.02 -19.43
C MET A 20 -3.90 2.93 -20.14
N GLU A 21 -3.24 2.04 -19.44
CA GLU A 21 -2.47 0.93 -20.02
C GLU A 21 -3.11 -0.40 -19.64
N ALA A 22 -3.55 -1.16 -20.63
CA ALA A 22 -4.05 -2.53 -20.46
C ALA A 22 -2.93 -3.52 -20.03
N SER A 23 -1.86 -3.03 -19.41
CA SER A 23 -0.67 -3.79 -19.05
C SER A 23 -0.32 -3.65 -17.57
N HIS A 24 -0.46 -4.74 -16.87
CA HIS A 24 0.38 -5.20 -15.76
C HIS A 24 0.78 -4.17 -14.68
N GLY A 25 -0.10 -3.28 -14.27
CA GLY A 25 0.17 -2.28 -13.23
C GLY A 25 0.54 -2.88 -11.88
N ASN A 26 1.69 -3.59 -11.79
CA ASN A 26 2.19 -4.08 -10.53
C ASN A 26 2.64 -2.90 -9.67
N VAL A 27 2.31 -2.94 -8.38
CA VAL A 27 2.47 -1.82 -7.46
C VAL A 27 3.42 -2.15 -6.34
N ILE A 28 4.26 -1.19 -6.00
CA ILE A 28 5.07 -1.22 -4.79
C ILE A 28 4.51 -0.20 -3.80
N VAL A 29 4.16 -0.65 -2.61
CA VAL A 29 3.71 0.19 -1.49
C VAL A 29 4.78 0.14 -0.40
N MET A 30 5.45 1.25 -0.16
CA MET A 30 6.50 1.38 0.87
C MET A 30 6.05 2.33 1.98
N GLY A 31 6.45 2.04 3.20
CA GLY A 31 6.20 2.90 4.35
C GLY A 31 6.29 2.14 5.66
N SER A 32 6.14 2.83 6.78
CA SER A 32 6.04 2.20 8.10
C SER A 32 4.76 1.37 8.21
N GLU A 33 4.78 0.30 8.99
CA GLU A 33 3.59 -0.52 9.27
C GLU A 33 2.49 0.29 9.94
N ASN A 34 2.88 1.27 10.73
CA ASN A 34 1.97 2.13 11.50
C ASN A 34 1.09 3.06 10.65
N PHE A 35 1.39 3.22 9.36
CA PHE A 35 0.69 4.16 8.49
C PHE A 35 -0.24 3.50 7.45
N GLY A 36 -0.70 2.28 7.74
CA GLY A 36 -1.78 1.66 6.97
C GLY A 36 -1.38 1.07 5.61
N ARG A 37 -0.06 0.84 5.34
CA ARG A 37 0.41 0.29 4.05
C ARG A 37 -0.27 -1.04 3.68
N LYS A 38 -0.53 -1.91 4.66
CA LYS A 38 -1.21 -3.19 4.43
C LYS A 38 -2.66 -3.00 3.98
N GLY A 39 -3.35 -2.04 4.59
CA GLY A 39 -4.70 -1.63 4.20
C GLY A 39 -4.72 -1.09 2.77
N LEU A 40 -3.79 -0.17 2.46
CA LEU A 40 -3.67 0.42 1.14
C LEU A 40 -3.42 -0.64 0.04
N ALA A 41 -2.54 -1.62 0.30
CA ALA A 41 -2.30 -2.71 -0.65
C ALA A 41 -3.57 -3.52 -0.97
N ILE A 42 -4.41 -3.74 0.03
CA ILE A 42 -5.71 -4.41 -0.13
C ILE A 42 -6.68 -3.53 -0.92
N ASP A 43 -6.74 -2.25 -0.62
CA ASP A 43 -7.69 -1.32 -1.24
C ASP A 43 -7.34 -1.05 -2.71
N ILE A 44 -6.05 -1.03 -3.08
CA ILE A 44 -5.60 -1.01 -4.48
C ILE A 44 -6.16 -2.24 -5.23
N VAL A 45 -6.01 -3.43 -4.68
CA VAL A 45 -6.54 -4.65 -5.30
C VAL A 45 -8.07 -4.58 -5.46
N LYS A 46 -8.81 -4.13 -4.44
CA LYS A 46 -10.26 -3.95 -4.51
C LYS A 46 -10.67 -2.93 -5.58
N ALA A 47 -9.94 -1.81 -5.66
CA ALA A 47 -10.22 -0.79 -6.67
C ALA A 47 -10.06 -1.34 -8.08
N ILE A 48 -9.00 -2.11 -8.34
CA ILE A 48 -8.77 -2.76 -9.63
C ILE A 48 -9.86 -3.80 -9.92
N GLN A 49 -10.29 -4.57 -8.92
CA GLN A 49 -11.41 -5.51 -9.07
C GLN A 49 -12.71 -4.84 -9.52
N THR A 50 -12.95 -3.59 -9.12
CA THR A 50 -14.14 -2.85 -9.56
C THR A 50 -14.00 -2.25 -10.95
N MET A 51 -12.78 -2.00 -11.41
CA MET A 51 -12.49 -1.39 -12.71
C MET A 51 -12.35 -2.41 -13.85
N ASP A 52 -11.85 -3.60 -13.54
CA ASP A 52 -11.59 -4.65 -14.53
C ASP A 52 -12.54 -5.84 -14.35
N SER A 53 -13.49 -5.96 -15.26
CA SER A 53 -14.47 -7.06 -15.28
C SER A 53 -13.84 -8.44 -15.57
N THR A 54 -12.60 -8.50 -16.05
CA THR A 54 -11.88 -9.75 -16.33
C THR A 54 -11.16 -10.29 -15.10
N PHE A 55 -11.08 -9.49 -14.04
CA PHE A 55 -10.44 -9.88 -12.79
C PHE A 55 -11.19 -11.04 -12.12
N SER A 56 -10.49 -12.15 -11.86
CA SER A 56 -11.11 -13.39 -11.36
C SER A 56 -11.59 -13.35 -9.91
N GLY A 57 -11.28 -12.27 -9.19
CA GLY A 57 -11.54 -12.17 -7.76
C GLY A 57 -10.60 -13.00 -6.86
N LYS A 58 -9.68 -13.77 -7.42
CA LYS A 58 -8.70 -14.54 -6.65
C LYS A 58 -7.63 -13.59 -6.11
N VAL A 59 -7.52 -13.51 -4.79
CA VAL A 59 -6.49 -12.73 -4.11
C VAL A 59 -5.77 -13.64 -3.12
N ALA A 60 -4.45 -13.74 -3.25
CA ALA A 60 -3.61 -14.39 -2.26
C ALA A 60 -2.75 -13.37 -1.53
N LYS A 61 -2.54 -13.60 -0.24
CA LYS A 61 -1.61 -12.86 0.60
C LYS A 61 -0.54 -13.82 1.11
N ILE A 62 0.70 -13.43 1.06
CA ILE A 62 1.82 -14.24 1.54
C ILE A 62 2.97 -13.33 1.96
N SER A 63 3.66 -13.67 3.04
CA SER A 63 4.86 -12.93 3.43
C SER A 63 6.04 -13.23 2.48
N GLY A 64 6.95 -12.26 2.32
CA GLY A 64 8.14 -12.44 1.49
C GLY A 64 8.96 -13.67 1.89
N GLU A 65 9.16 -13.90 3.19
CA GLU A 65 9.88 -15.09 3.68
C GLU A 65 9.19 -16.41 3.34
N ALA A 66 7.85 -16.45 3.38
CA ALA A 66 7.09 -17.64 3.02
C ALA A 66 7.10 -17.88 1.51
N LEU A 67 7.08 -16.81 0.72
CA LEU A 67 7.12 -16.87 -0.73
C LEU A 67 8.48 -17.39 -1.26
N ASN A 68 9.59 -17.12 -0.55
CA ASN A 68 10.91 -17.67 -0.88
C ASN A 68 10.96 -19.20 -0.95
N LYS A 69 9.99 -19.86 -0.28
CA LYS A 69 9.90 -21.35 -0.21
C LYS A 69 8.94 -21.93 -1.26
N LYS A 70 8.40 -21.09 -2.14
CA LYS A 70 7.40 -21.51 -3.15
C LYS A 70 8.00 -21.58 -4.54
N ASN A 71 7.38 -22.37 -5.40
CA ASN A 71 7.64 -22.34 -6.82
C ASN A 71 6.90 -21.12 -7.41
N ILE A 72 7.64 -20.11 -7.84
CA ILE A 72 7.08 -18.82 -8.27
C ILE A 72 6.20 -18.96 -9.51
N PRO A 73 6.66 -19.57 -10.64
CA PRO A 73 5.80 -19.73 -11.82
C PRO A 73 4.49 -20.43 -11.53
N MET A 74 4.52 -21.54 -10.76
CA MET A 74 3.29 -22.25 -10.37
C MET A 74 2.38 -21.44 -9.47
N THR A 75 2.94 -20.60 -8.61
CA THR A 75 2.15 -19.75 -7.70
C THR A 75 1.43 -18.65 -8.48
N LEU A 76 2.12 -17.97 -9.39
CA LEU A 76 1.53 -16.93 -10.23
C LEU A 76 0.48 -17.52 -11.18
N GLN A 77 0.76 -18.65 -11.81
CA GLN A 77 -0.17 -19.34 -12.71
C GLN A 77 -1.52 -19.68 -12.03
N LYS A 78 -1.52 -20.05 -10.74
CA LYS A 78 -2.75 -20.33 -9.99
C LYS A 78 -3.60 -19.07 -9.74
N LEU A 79 -2.98 -17.90 -9.80
CA LEU A 79 -3.59 -16.60 -9.54
C LEU A 79 -3.89 -15.82 -10.82
N ARG A 80 -3.91 -16.47 -11.96
CA ARG A 80 -4.25 -15.84 -13.25
C ARG A 80 -5.53 -15.02 -13.15
N ASN A 81 -5.52 -13.82 -13.71
CA ASN A 81 -6.60 -12.84 -13.65
C ASN A 81 -7.00 -12.48 -12.21
N GLY A 82 -6.05 -12.55 -11.29
CA GLY A 82 -6.24 -12.22 -9.88
C GLY A 82 -5.09 -11.40 -9.33
N ALA A 83 -4.87 -11.43 -8.02
CA ALA A 83 -3.80 -10.69 -7.37
C ALA A 83 -2.98 -11.52 -6.38
N LEU A 84 -1.71 -11.15 -6.26
CA LEU A 84 -0.80 -11.58 -5.22
C LEU A 84 -0.32 -10.37 -4.41
N ILE A 85 -0.66 -10.31 -3.14
CA ILE A 85 -0.11 -9.34 -2.20
C ILE A 85 1.04 -10.02 -1.45
N VAL A 86 2.25 -9.47 -1.62
CA VAL A 86 3.44 -9.93 -0.89
C VAL A 86 3.66 -9.01 0.29
N GLU A 87 3.32 -9.51 1.47
CA GLU A 87 3.49 -8.78 2.74
C GLU A 87 4.94 -8.83 3.19
N ASN A 88 5.44 -7.72 3.74
CA ASN A 88 6.84 -7.57 4.14
C ASN A 88 7.81 -8.04 3.02
N ALA A 89 7.62 -7.50 1.83
CA ALA A 89 8.35 -7.91 0.63
C ALA A 89 9.87 -7.67 0.73
N GLY A 90 10.34 -6.83 1.67
CA GLY A 90 11.75 -6.71 2.02
C GLY A 90 12.39 -8.01 2.52
N GLY A 91 11.59 -8.99 2.96
CA GLY A 91 12.03 -10.35 3.33
C GLY A 91 12.20 -11.31 2.14
N LEU A 92 11.95 -10.86 0.90
CA LEU A 92 12.23 -11.65 -0.29
C LEU A 92 13.74 -11.79 -0.51
N THR A 93 14.15 -12.92 -1.09
CA THR A 93 15.51 -13.05 -1.63
C THR A 93 15.60 -12.47 -3.02
N PRO A 94 16.77 -11.98 -3.49
CA PRO A 94 16.96 -11.52 -4.86
C PRO A 94 16.59 -12.61 -5.90
N ILE A 95 16.83 -13.88 -5.58
CA ILE A 95 16.46 -15.02 -6.46
C ILE A 95 14.94 -15.05 -6.64
N THR A 96 14.18 -14.88 -5.58
CA THR A 96 12.71 -14.89 -5.62
C THR A 96 12.17 -13.68 -6.37
N VAL A 97 12.75 -12.49 -6.14
CA VAL A 97 12.38 -11.26 -6.86
C VAL A 97 12.61 -11.43 -8.36
N ASN A 98 13.78 -11.93 -8.77
CA ASN A 98 14.08 -12.17 -10.17
C ASN A 98 13.14 -13.19 -10.81
N ALA A 99 12.81 -14.28 -10.09
CA ALA A 99 11.86 -15.28 -10.57
C ALA A 99 10.44 -14.72 -10.76
N ILE A 100 10.00 -13.81 -9.90
CA ILE A 100 8.74 -13.08 -10.06
C ILE A 100 8.81 -12.18 -11.30
N THR A 101 9.88 -11.39 -11.42
CA THR A 101 10.09 -10.48 -12.54
C THR A 101 10.10 -11.22 -13.89
N GLU A 102 10.88 -12.30 -14.00
CA GLU A 102 10.93 -13.14 -15.20
C GLU A 102 9.56 -13.75 -15.54
N SER A 103 8.83 -14.22 -14.53
CA SER A 103 7.49 -14.77 -14.75
C SER A 103 6.53 -13.70 -15.26
N LEU A 104 6.57 -12.49 -14.71
CA LEU A 104 5.72 -11.37 -15.16
C LEU A 104 6.06 -10.87 -16.56
N GLN A 105 7.35 -10.90 -16.95
CA GLN A 105 7.79 -10.54 -18.31
C GLN A 105 7.37 -11.54 -19.38
N ASN A 106 7.28 -12.82 -19.03
CA ASN A 106 7.05 -13.91 -19.97
C ASN A 106 5.59 -14.38 -20.03
N GLU A 107 4.74 -13.96 -19.10
CA GLU A 107 3.35 -14.41 -19.06
C GLU A 107 2.43 -13.54 -19.94
N VAL A 108 1.59 -14.24 -20.70
CA VAL A 108 0.53 -13.65 -21.54
C VAL A 108 -0.73 -13.34 -20.71
N ASP A 109 -0.80 -13.89 -19.50
CA ASP A 109 -1.96 -13.76 -18.64
C ASP A 109 -1.75 -12.72 -17.55
N TYR A 110 -2.74 -11.88 -17.40
CA TYR A 110 -2.76 -10.82 -16.41
C TYR A 110 -2.74 -11.35 -14.98
N ILE A 111 -1.84 -10.83 -14.17
CA ILE A 111 -1.83 -10.96 -12.71
C ILE A 111 -1.35 -9.64 -12.10
N LEU A 112 -2.06 -9.15 -11.10
CA LEU A 112 -1.63 -8.02 -10.31
C LEU A 112 -0.72 -8.48 -9.17
N VAL A 113 0.49 -7.97 -9.11
CA VAL A 113 1.39 -8.21 -7.97
C VAL A 113 1.57 -6.90 -7.20
N VAL A 114 1.30 -6.95 -5.91
CA VAL A 114 1.53 -5.83 -4.99
C VAL A 114 2.61 -6.24 -4.01
N PHE A 115 3.74 -5.52 -4.01
CA PHE A 115 4.74 -5.62 -2.95
C PHE A 115 4.43 -4.56 -1.89
N GLU A 116 4.27 -4.96 -0.63
CA GLU A 116 4.23 -4.02 0.47
C GLU A 116 5.37 -4.30 1.46
N GLY A 117 5.97 -3.25 2.00
CA GLY A 117 7.08 -3.41 2.94
C GLY A 117 7.64 -2.09 3.44
N GLU A 118 8.52 -2.19 4.42
CA GLU A 118 9.25 -1.04 4.92
C GLU A 118 10.26 -0.55 3.88
N LYS A 119 10.38 0.77 3.76
CA LYS A 119 11.26 1.42 2.79
C LYS A 119 12.72 0.98 2.98
N GLU A 120 13.15 0.89 4.24
CA GLU A 120 14.51 0.55 4.65
C GLU A 120 14.95 -0.84 4.19
N THR A 121 14.02 -1.78 4.07
CA THR A 121 14.30 -3.17 3.68
C THR A 121 13.97 -3.42 2.20
N LEU A 122 12.88 -2.85 1.71
CA LEU A 122 12.39 -3.13 0.36
C LEU A 122 13.17 -2.34 -0.72
N GLU A 123 13.49 -1.08 -0.47
CA GLU A 123 14.18 -0.25 -1.47
C GLU A 123 15.60 -0.75 -1.80
N PRO A 124 16.46 -1.15 -0.84
CA PRO A 124 17.76 -1.76 -1.16
C PRO A 124 17.63 -3.07 -1.95
N LEU A 125 16.64 -3.91 -1.63
CA LEU A 125 16.38 -5.14 -2.36
C LEU A 125 16.03 -4.87 -3.83
N LEU A 126 15.12 -3.93 -4.08
CA LEU A 126 14.71 -3.55 -5.43
C LEU A 126 15.82 -2.88 -6.23
N ASN A 127 16.67 -2.08 -5.57
CA ASN A 127 17.85 -1.48 -6.21
C ASN A 127 18.90 -2.55 -6.62
N GLY A 128 18.98 -3.66 -5.89
CA GLY A 128 19.79 -4.82 -6.25
C GLY A 128 19.20 -5.68 -7.38
N CYS A 129 17.90 -5.52 -7.68
CA CYS A 129 17.17 -6.28 -8.70
C CYS A 129 16.66 -5.33 -9.79
N VAL A 130 17.55 -4.82 -10.63
CA VAL A 130 17.27 -3.72 -11.58
C VAL A 130 16.13 -4.06 -12.56
N GLU A 131 16.00 -5.32 -12.95
CA GLU A 131 14.98 -5.80 -13.88
C GLU A 131 13.54 -5.62 -13.34
N THR A 132 13.35 -5.48 -12.02
CA THR A 132 12.02 -5.22 -11.43
C THR A 132 11.38 -3.94 -11.93
N LYS A 133 12.18 -2.95 -12.34
CA LYS A 133 11.67 -1.68 -12.88
C LYS A 133 10.87 -1.85 -14.17
N SER A 134 11.08 -2.96 -14.89
CA SER A 134 10.36 -3.24 -16.14
C SER A 134 8.95 -3.79 -15.92
N VAL A 135 8.63 -4.25 -14.70
CA VAL A 135 7.34 -4.86 -14.36
C VAL A 135 6.65 -4.19 -13.17
N PHE A 136 7.37 -3.36 -12.38
CA PHE A 136 6.85 -2.56 -11.29
C PHE A 136 7.12 -1.09 -11.57
N ASP A 137 6.27 -0.44 -12.30
CA ASP A 137 6.32 0.98 -12.64
C ASP A 137 5.55 1.86 -11.64
N ALA A 138 4.49 1.32 -11.03
CA ALA A 138 3.69 2.00 -10.03
C ALA A 138 4.31 1.89 -8.62
N ARG A 139 4.51 3.04 -7.97
CA ARG A 139 5.16 3.12 -6.68
C ARG A 139 4.47 4.15 -5.78
N ILE A 140 4.07 3.72 -4.59
CA ILE A 140 3.49 4.58 -3.56
C ILE A 140 4.41 4.55 -2.34
N VAL A 141 4.80 5.72 -1.86
CA VAL A 141 5.61 5.87 -0.64
C VAL A 141 4.79 6.60 0.41
N ILE A 142 4.54 5.92 1.51
CA ILE A 142 3.87 6.49 2.68
C ILE A 142 4.97 6.96 3.63
N ASP A 143 5.22 8.26 3.63
CA ASP A 143 6.15 8.88 4.58
C ASP A 143 5.50 9.01 5.97
N ASP A 144 6.31 9.29 6.99
CA ASP A 144 5.81 9.53 8.34
C ASP A 144 4.87 10.74 8.34
N PHE A 145 3.71 10.58 8.97
CA PHE A 145 2.72 11.64 9.05
C PHE A 145 3.09 12.67 10.11
N SER A 146 3.04 13.93 9.73
CA SER A 146 3.12 15.03 10.68
C SER A 146 1.84 15.13 11.52
N ASN A 147 1.88 15.85 12.64
CA ASN A 147 0.67 16.12 13.43
C ASN A 147 -0.42 16.81 12.59
N SER A 148 -0.03 17.65 11.62
CA SER A 148 -0.98 18.29 10.70
C SER A 148 -1.64 17.28 9.75
N ASP A 149 -0.91 16.29 9.26
CA ASP A 149 -1.47 15.22 8.42
C ASP A 149 -2.45 14.37 9.20
N LEU A 150 -2.11 13.99 10.44
CA LEU A 150 -2.97 13.21 11.32
C LEU A 150 -4.25 13.98 11.70
N VAL A 151 -4.17 15.29 11.95
CA VAL A 151 -5.36 16.13 12.18
C VAL A 151 -6.19 16.27 10.90
N ALA A 152 -5.58 16.43 9.74
CA ALA A 152 -6.29 16.47 8.48
C ALA A 152 -7.00 15.13 8.18
N TYR A 153 -6.35 14.01 8.48
CA TYR A 153 -6.94 12.69 8.40
C TYR A 153 -8.15 12.53 9.34
N ALA A 154 -8.01 12.94 10.61
CA ALA A 154 -9.12 12.91 11.58
C ALA A 154 -10.35 13.68 11.08
N LYS A 155 -10.12 14.87 10.48
CA LYS A 155 -11.20 15.69 9.88
C LYS A 155 -11.83 15.04 8.66
N GLY A 156 -11.04 14.32 7.85
CA GLY A 156 -11.52 13.52 6.73
C GLY A 156 -12.40 12.38 7.21
N TYR A 157 -11.90 11.59 8.16
CA TYR A 157 -12.62 10.46 8.74
C TYR A 157 -13.93 10.90 9.43
N ALA A 158 -13.92 11.98 10.21
CA ALA A 158 -15.15 12.52 10.81
C ALA A 158 -16.19 12.90 9.75
N ARG A 159 -15.76 13.47 8.59
CA ARG A 159 -16.67 13.79 7.48
C ARG A 159 -17.29 12.55 6.85
N GLU A 160 -16.55 11.45 6.72
CA GLU A 160 -17.11 10.17 6.26
C GLU A 160 -18.20 9.62 7.17
N LEU A 161 -18.10 9.95 8.48
CA LEU A 161 -19.11 9.64 9.49
C LEU A 161 -20.21 10.71 9.59
N GLU A 162 -20.26 11.68 8.67
CA GLU A 162 -21.22 12.80 8.65
C GLU A 162 -21.06 13.79 9.81
N TYR A 163 -19.90 13.83 10.48
CA TYR A 163 -19.54 14.81 11.51
C TYR A 163 -18.65 15.92 10.98
N SER A 164 -18.66 17.06 11.67
CA SER A 164 -17.74 18.17 11.43
C SER A 164 -16.96 18.51 12.68
N ILE A 165 -15.66 18.68 12.56
CA ILE A 165 -14.78 19.12 13.65
C ILE A 165 -14.54 20.62 13.48
N ASP A 166 -14.98 21.41 14.48
CA ASP A 166 -14.80 22.86 14.51
C ASP A 166 -13.37 23.27 14.90
N ASP A 167 -13.11 24.57 15.04
CA ASP A 167 -11.77 25.08 15.37
C ASP A 167 -11.33 24.65 16.77
N MET A 168 -12.25 24.55 17.74
CA MET A 168 -11.92 24.10 19.10
C MET A 168 -11.60 22.61 19.12
N GLY A 169 -12.38 21.79 18.43
CA GLY A 169 -12.11 20.37 18.23
C GLY A 169 -10.79 20.14 17.48
N THR A 170 -10.50 20.97 16.48
CA THR A 170 -9.21 20.92 15.75
C THR A 170 -8.04 21.20 16.70
N LEU A 171 -8.14 22.21 17.56
CA LEU A 171 -7.10 22.51 18.55
C LEU A 171 -6.95 21.37 19.58
N ALA A 172 -8.05 20.77 20.01
CA ALA A 172 -8.04 19.62 20.92
C ALA A 172 -7.34 18.40 20.30
N LEU A 173 -7.57 18.13 19.00
CA LEU A 173 -6.88 17.08 18.25
C LEU A 173 -5.37 17.33 18.18
N TYR A 174 -4.95 18.56 17.82
CA TYR A 174 -3.52 18.91 17.81
C TYR A 174 -2.84 18.67 19.15
N ASN A 175 -3.48 19.07 20.24
CA ASN A 175 -2.96 18.85 21.59
C ASN A 175 -2.91 17.37 21.91
N LYS A 176 -3.99 16.63 21.66
CA LYS A 176 -4.07 15.19 21.96
C LYS A 176 -3.03 14.39 21.19
N ILE A 177 -2.91 14.63 19.88
CA ILE A 177 -1.92 13.97 19.03
C ILE A 177 -0.51 14.38 19.47
N GLY A 178 -0.27 15.67 19.74
CA GLY A 178 1.04 16.15 20.19
C GLY A 178 1.48 15.55 21.53
N ASP A 179 0.55 15.36 22.47
CA ASP A 179 0.84 14.74 23.76
C ASP A 179 1.14 13.23 23.65
N MET A 180 0.54 12.55 22.65
CA MET A 180 0.79 11.13 22.38
C MET A 180 2.08 10.90 21.62
N GLN A 181 2.53 11.87 20.80
CA GLN A 181 3.72 11.79 19.99
C GLN A 181 4.97 11.90 20.87
N THR A 182 5.74 10.85 21.00
CA THR A 182 6.97 10.80 21.80
C THR A 182 8.13 10.26 20.98
N ILE A 183 9.35 10.29 21.55
CA ILE A 183 10.54 9.72 20.89
C ILE A 183 10.38 8.21 20.63
N ASP A 184 9.67 7.53 21.53
CA ASP A 184 9.49 6.08 21.46
C ASP A 184 8.12 5.65 20.92
N HIS A 185 7.23 6.60 20.59
CA HIS A 185 5.90 6.34 20.11
C HIS A 185 5.48 7.32 19.03
N VAL A 186 5.26 6.81 17.84
CA VAL A 186 4.70 7.54 16.70
C VAL A 186 3.21 7.25 16.62
N VAL A 187 2.39 8.31 16.69
CA VAL A 187 0.93 8.17 16.63
C VAL A 187 0.51 7.59 15.29
N THR A 188 -0.29 6.54 15.34
CA THR A 188 -0.78 5.81 14.17
C THR A 188 -2.12 6.34 13.67
N VAL A 189 -2.47 5.99 12.43
CA VAL A 189 -3.80 6.29 11.87
C VAL A 189 -4.90 5.61 12.67
N ASP A 190 -4.69 4.39 13.15
CA ASP A 190 -5.68 3.66 13.95
C ASP A 190 -5.96 4.36 15.29
N GLU A 191 -4.93 4.91 15.94
CA GLU A 191 -5.10 5.69 17.16
C GLU A 191 -5.86 7.00 16.90
N VAL A 192 -5.66 7.63 15.74
CA VAL A 192 -6.44 8.81 15.34
C VAL A 192 -7.90 8.46 15.11
N ILE A 193 -8.20 7.32 14.50
CA ILE A 193 -9.56 6.78 14.37
C ILE A 193 -10.18 6.61 15.76
N GLU A 194 -9.48 5.97 16.69
CA GLU A 194 -9.96 5.79 18.06
C GLU A 194 -10.25 7.13 18.78
N ILE A 195 -9.44 8.15 18.55
CA ILE A 195 -9.68 9.48 19.12
C ILE A 195 -11.00 10.06 18.60
N VAL A 196 -11.25 9.95 17.29
CA VAL A 196 -12.47 10.47 16.68
C VAL A 196 -13.70 9.66 17.10
N ASP A 197 -13.61 8.35 17.16
CA ASP A 197 -14.72 7.46 17.55
C ASP A 197 -15.13 7.64 19.02
N ASN A 198 -14.23 8.14 19.88
CA ASN A 198 -14.48 8.37 21.30
C ASN A 198 -14.85 9.83 21.62
N ALA A 199 -14.96 10.71 20.63
CA ALA A 199 -15.27 12.14 20.82
C ALA A 199 -16.76 12.42 20.67
#